data_dd10e8422a4100c01fa00e2d1b37c36c
#
_entry.id   dd10e8422a4100c01fa00e2d1b37c36c
#
_cell.length_a   1.000
_cell.length_b   1.000
_cell.length_c   1.000
_cell.angle_alpha   90.00
_cell.angle_beta   90.00
_cell.angle_gamma   90.00
#
_symmetry.space_group_name_H-M   'P 1'
#
loop_
_entity.id
_entity.type
_entity.pdbx_description
1 polymer ?
#
loop_
_entity_poly.entity_id
_entity_poly.type
_entity_poly.pdbx_seq_one_letter_code
_entity_poly.pdbx_strand_id
1 'polypeptide(L)'
;MRLDAGLMLALLSLVAPVRAQSAAELTARCSDASGGANWCAAGAVGYQAAASGIGLAASAGSDIPGTSSTLGWRRGLGPRMALSARFTGARIPLPDLVEALALELPELRATVSHASLEGAVGLFDGFRWAPQYGGFLSLDLVASVGVLRLPQAHGFEGDAYSAGVGARLGLLRESFDVPGVSVSVVRRFLGDVRLGAARAITVRLEPAATSVRALVGKEFSAAGIVAGAGWDRYSGTVTIEGPESGRQPRSVTLDGPPFDRLLLHMGISRTWQVLVVAGEIGWAAGFDGLPDPSVQPFDPSAGSVFGSLSLRITR
;
A
#
# COMPACT_ATOMS: atom_id res chain seq x y z
N MET A 1 23.92 -10.25 -26.77
CA MET A 1 22.49 -10.13 -27.08
C MET A 1 22.01 -8.84 -26.44
N ARG A 2 21.79 -7.78 -27.22
CA ARG A 2 21.28 -6.50 -26.73
C ARG A 2 19.81 -6.71 -26.39
N LEU A 3 19.45 -6.69 -25.12
CA LEU A 3 18.05 -6.58 -24.71
C LEU A 3 17.57 -5.20 -25.18
N ASP A 4 16.64 -5.23 -26.13
CA ASP A 4 16.05 -4.00 -26.66
C ASP A 4 15.32 -3.28 -25.53
N ALA A 5 15.79 -2.07 -25.22
CA ALA A 5 15.16 -1.13 -24.30
C ALA A 5 13.68 -0.85 -24.67
N GLY A 6 13.27 -1.17 -25.88
CA GLY A 6 11.89 -1.06 -26.37
C GLY A 6 10.88 -1.95 -25.66
N LEU A 7 11.27 -3.14 -25.16
CA LEU A 7 10.34 -4.04 -24.48
C LEU A 7 10.00 -3.55 -23.06
N MET A 8 10.94 -2.89 -22.39
CA MET A 8 10.69 -2.26 -21.08
C MET A 8 9.79 -1.02 -21.17
N LEU A 9 9.95 -0.22 -22.24
CA LEU A 9 9.09 0.94 -22.48
C LEU A 9 7.65 0.53 -22.83
N ALA A 10 7.45 -0.58 -23.53
CA ALA A 10 6.12 -1.07 -23.92
C ALA A 10 5.31 -1.62 -22.73
N LEU A 11 5.95 -2.13 -21.69
CA LEU A 11 5.28 -2.55 -20.45
C LEU A 11 4.86 -1.38 -19.54
N LEU A 12 5.56 -0.25 -19.62
CA LEU A 12 5.22 0.99 -18.91
C LEU A 12 4.06 1.75 -19.54
N SER A 13 3.80 1.57 -20.84
CA SER A 13 2.71 2.25 -21.55
C SER A 13 1.33 1.61 -21.36
N LEU A 14 1.22 0.42 -20.75
CA LEU A 14 -0.05 -0.25 -20.46
C LEU A 14 -0.72 0.22 -19.17
N VAL A 15 -0.05 1.04 -18.37
CA VAL A 15 -0.65 1.71 -17.22
C VAL A 15 -1.20 3.04 -17.69
N ALA A 16 -2.33 3.01 -18.41
CA ALA A 16 -3.09 4.24 -18.63
C ALA A 16 -3.49 4.77 -17.24
N PRO A 17 -3.18 6.03 -16.91
CA PRO A 17 -3.64 6.62 -15.66
C PRO A 17 -5.17 6.63 -15.69
N VAL A 18 -5.79 5.75 -14.94
CA VAL A 18 -7.21 5.89 -14.61
C VAL A 18 -7.28 7.16 -13.79
N ARG A 19 -7.73 8.24 -14.42
CA ARG A 19 -7.83 9.56 -13.81
C ARG A 19 -8.73 9.44 -12.59
N ALA A 20 -8.14 9.69 -11.44
CA ALA A 20 -8.82 9.66 -10.16
C ALA A 20 -9.80 10.85 -10.06
N GLN A 21 -11.02 10.66 -10.49
CA GLN A 21 -12.17 11.53 -10.16
C GLN A 21 -12.84 11.06 -8.86
N SER A 22 -12.15 10.25 -8.06
CA SER A 22 -12.75 9.50 -6.96
C SER A 22 -13.32 10.39 -5.85
N ALA A 23 -12.63 11.46 -5.45
CA ALA A 23 -13.17 12.35 -4.42
C ALA A 23 -14.36 13.17 -4.93
N ALA A 24 -14.30 13.67 -6.16
CA ALA A 24 -15.42 14.42 -6.78
C ALA A 24 -16.64 13.53 -6.98
N GLU A 25 -16.45 12.30 -7.45
CA GLU A 25 -17.53 11.33 -7.60
C GLU A 25 -18.16 10.98 -6.25
N LEU A 26 -17.35 10.72 -5.22
CA LEU A 26 -17.85 10.42 -3.89
C LEU A 26 -18.60 11.61 -3.28
N THR A 27 -18.10 12.83 -3.49
CA THR A 27 -18.76 14.07 -3.06
C THR A 27 -20.14 14.22 -3.72
N ALA A 28 -20.23 14.02 -5.04
CA ALA A 28 -21.50 14.11 -5.77
C ALA A 28 -22.53 13.08 -5.24
N ARG A 29 -22.13 11.81 -5.15
CA ARG A 29 -22.98 10.72 -4.63
C ARG A 29 -23.42 10.96 -3.17
N CYS A 30 -22.54 11.47 -2.32
CA CYS A 30 -22.88 11.85 -0.95
C CYS A 30 -23.84 13.02 -0.92
N SER A 31 -23.62 14.06 -1.72
CA SER A 31 -24.48 15.24 -1.81
C SER A 31 -25.89 14.88 -2.29
N ASP A 32 -26.01 14.03 -3.30
CA ASP A 32 -27.30 13.54 -3.80
C ASP A 32 -28.06 12.77 -2.70
N ALA A 33 -27.37 11.88 -1.99
CA ALA A 33 -27.98 11.08 -0.92
C ALA A 33 -28.34 11.91 0.33
N SER A 34 -27.60 12.99 0.62
CA SER A 34 -27.80 13.85 1.79
C SER A 34 -28.71 15.06 1.54
N GLY A 35 -29.09 15.32 0.29
CA GLY A 35 -29.87 16.50 -0.11
C GLY A 35 -29.03 17.79 -0.16
N GLY A 36 -27.78 17.69 -0.65
CA GLY A 36 -26.89 18.84 -0.89
C GLY A 36 -26.04 19.25 0.31
N ALA A 37 -25.63 18.31 1.16
CA ALA A 37 -24.84 18.62 2.34
C ALA A 37 -23.41 19.04 1.99
N ASN A 38 -22.96 20.16 2.53
CA ASN A 38 -21.63 20.74 2.31
C ASN A 38 -20.47 19.93 2.95
N TRP A 39 -20.76 19.08 3.94
CA TRP A 39 -19.76 18.23 4.59
C TRP A 39 -19.31 17.03 3.72
N CYS A 40 -20.02 16.75 2.64
CA CYS A 40 -19.69 15.64 1.74
C CYS A 40 -18.31 15.78 1.08
N ALA A 41 -17.92 16.99 0.71
CA ALA A 41 -16.60 17.23 0.10
C ALA A 41 -15.46 16.92 1.07
N ALA A 42 -15.53 17.43 2.29
CA ALA A 42 -14.56 17.19 3.33
C ALA A 42 -14.49 15.69 3.71
N GLY A 43 -15.64 15.03 3.82
CA GLY A 43 -15.72 13.59 4.08
C GLY A 43 -15.10 12.75 2.97
N ALA A 44 -15.32 13.10 1.70
CA ALA A 44 -14.74 12.39 0.55
C ALA A 44 -13.21 12.52 0.50
N VAL A 45 -12.68 13.72 0.75
CA VAL A 45 -11.23 13.96 0.84
C VAL A 45 -10.64 13.22 2.04
N GLY A 46 -11.32 13.25 3.19
CA GLY A 46 -10.92 12.49 4.38
C GLY A 46 -10.85 10.98 4.15
N TYR A 47 -11.84 10.42 3.45
CA TYR A 47 -11.81 9.02 3.03
C TYR A 47 -10.60 8.68 2.18
N GLN A 48 -10.37 9.46 1.12
CA GLN A 48 -9.28 9.20 0.18
C GLN A 48 -7.91 9.30 0.86
N ALA A 49 -7.70 10.34 1.68
CA ALA A 49 -6.46 10.53 2.43
C ALA A 49 -6.24 9.39 3.46
N ALA A 50 -7.25 9.06 4.25
CA ALA A 50 -7.16 8.00 5.25
C ALA A 50 -6.96 6.62 4.61
N ALA A 51 -7.77 6.24 3.61
CA ALA A 51 -7.67 4.94 2.95
C ALA A 51 -6.30 4.74 2.29
N SER A 52 -5.77 5.79 1.62
CA SER A 52 -4.45 5.74 0.99
C SER A 52 -3.31 5.67 2.00
N GLY A 53 -3.40 6.42 3.09
CA GLY A 53 -2.37 6.45 4.12
C GLY A 53 -2.28 5.16 4.92
N ILE A 54 -3.43 4.63 5.35
CA ILE A 54 -3.53 3.36 6.07
C ILE A 54 -3.13 2.20 5.15
N GLY A 55 -3.66 2.21 3.93
CA GLY A 55 -3.31 1.21 2.91
C GLY A 55 -1.82 1.23 2.58
N LEU A 56 -1.20 2.40 2.45
CA LEU A 56 0.25 2.53 2.24
C LEU A 56 1.04 1.92 3.41
N ALA A 57 0.69 2.23 4.66
CA ALA A 57 1.38 1.68 5.82
C ALA A 57 1.31 0.14 5.85
N ALA A 58 0.17 -0.44 5.42
CA ALA A 58 -0.02 -1.88 5.36
C ALA A 58 0.67 -2.55 4.15
N SER A 59 0.85 -1.82 3.02
CA SER A 59 1.36 -2.36 1.76
C SER A 59 2.80 -1.96 1.44
N ALA A 60 3.42 -1.11 2.25
CA ALA A 60 4.73 -0.52 1.98
C ALA A 60 5.85 -1.57 1.91
N GLY A 61 6.76 -1.38 0.96
CA GLY A 61 7.92 -2.24 0.77
C GLY A 61 7.65 -3.48 -0.07
N SER A 62 8.60 -4.42 -0.02
CA SER A 62 8.55 -5.70 -0.73
C SER A 62 7.78 -6.76 0.08
N ASP A 63 7.01 -7.64 -0.59
CA ASP A 63 6.21 -8.67 0.08
C ASP A 63 7.05 -9.77 0.76
N ILE A 64 8.29 -9.95 0.34
CA ILE A 64 9.29 -10.79 1.03
C ILE A 64 10.52 -9.91 1.24
N PRO A 65 10.74 -9.40 2.47
CA PRO A 65 11.81 -8.43 2.73
C PRO A 65 13.21 -8.94 2.37
N GLY A 66 14.01 -8.04 1.78
CA GLY A 66 15.43 -8.29 1.51
C GLY A 66 15.71 -9.28 0.39
N THR A 67 14.77 -9.56 -0.49
CA THR A 67 15.01 -10.37 -1.71
C THR A 67 14.08 -10.01 -2.85
N SER A 68 14.61 -10.01 -4.06
CA SER A 68 13.83 -9.90 -5.30
C SER A 68 13.59 -11.26 -5.95
N SER A 69 14.21 -12.33 -5.47
CA SER A 69 14.04 -13.69 -5.98
C SER A 69 12.91 -14.41 -5.27
N THR A 70 12.20 -15.27 -6.01
CA THR A 70 11.24 -16.22 -5.45
C THR A 70 11.92 -17.31 -4.64
N LEU A 71 11.22 -17.87 -3.68
CA LEU A 71 11.72 -18.94 -2.81
C LEU A 71 11.93 -20.23 -3.59
N GLY A 72 10.93 -20.61 -4.40
CA GLY A 72 10.96 -21.81 -5.20
C GLY A 72 10.80 -23.09 -4.38
N TRP A 73 11.05 -24.22 -5.03
CA TRP A 73 10.89 -25.57 -4.49
C TRP A 73 12.23 -26.30 -4.40
N ARG A 74 12.54 -26.95 -3.28
CA ARG A 74 13.71 -27.82 -3.16
C ARG A 74 13.36 -29.24 -3.61
N ARG A 75 13.98 -29.72 -4.67
CA ARG A 75 13.84 -31.12 -5.09
C ARG A 75 14.24 -32.06 -3.96
N GLY A 76 13.32 -32.92 -3.54
CA GLY A 76 13.54 -33.92 -2.49
C GLY A 76 13.34 -33.42 -1.05
N LEU A 77 13.21 -32.09 -0.81
CA LEU A 77 13.05 -31.49 0.52
C LEU A 77 11.73 -30.72 0.69
N GLY A 78 10.98 -30.47 -0.39
CA GLY A 78 9.71 -29.77 -0.36
C GLY A 78 9.81 -28.25 -0.59
N PRO A 79 8.72 -27.51 -0.34
CA PRO A 79 8.67 -26.07 -0.56
C PRO A 79 9.62 -25.32 0.36
N ARG A 80 10.25 -24.28 -0.15
CA ARG A 80 10.93 -23.32 0.71
C ARG A 80 9.89 -22.41 1.35
N MET A 81 10.12 -22.07 2.60
CA MET A 81 9.25 -21.20 3.38
C MET A 81 10.04 -20.03 3.91
N ALA A 82 9.40 -18.87 3.98
CA ALA A 82 9.92 -17.70 4.68
C ALA A 82 8.87 -17.22 5.66
N LEU A 83 9.31 -16.81 6.83
CA LEU A 83 8.51 -16.11 7.83
C LEU A 83 9.24 -14.82 8.18
N SER A 84 8.52 -13.71 8.14
CA SER A 84 9.08 -12.41 8.51
C SER A 84 8.19 -11.66 9.49
N ALA A 85 8.84 -10.94 10.39
CA ALA A 85 8.22 -9.89 11.20
C ALA A 85 8.66 -8.55 10.64
N ARG A 86 7.72 -7.65 10.42
CA ARG A 86 7.97 -6.31 9.87
C ARG A 86 7.34 -5.23 10.73
N PHE A 87 8.05 -4.13 10.88
CA PHE A 87 7.54 -2.88 11.39
C PHE A 87 7.68 -1.80 10.32
N THR A 88 6.59 -1.13 9.98
CA THR A 88 6.52 -0.07 8.96
C THR A 88 6.00 1.20 9.59
N GLY A 89 6.58 2.34 9.22
CA GLY A 89 6.06 3.67 9.51
C GLY A 89 5.83 4.42 8.19
N ALA A 90 4.66 5.03 8.05
CA ALA A 90 4.33 5.89 6.90
C ALA A 90 3.93 7.28 7.40
N ARG A 91 4.56 8.31 6.84
CA ARG A 91 4.19 9.70 7.10
C ARG A 91 3.29 10.18 5.97
N ILE A 92 2.05 10.51 6.32
CA ILE A 92 0.97 10.80 5.38
C ILE A 92 0.39 12.19 5.63
N PRO A 93 0.02 12.94 4.57
CA PRO A 93 -0.80 14.13 4.69
C PRO A 93 -2.26 13.71 4.94
N LEU A 94 -2.93 14.40 5.86
CA LEU A 94 -4.34 14.19 6.18
C LEU A 94 -5.04 15.55 6.29
N PRO A 95 -6.32 15.65 5.90
CA PRO A 95 -7.14 16.80 6.24
C PRO A 95 -7.53 16.74 7.72
N ASP A 96 -7.50 17.87 8.41
CA ASP A 96 -8.00 17.96 9.78
C ASP A 96 -9.54 18.07 9.77
N LEU A 97 -10.19 16.94 10.00
CA LEU A 97 -11.65 16.88 10.06
C LEU A 97 -12.22 17.33 11.41
N VAL A 98 -11.37 17.51 12.43
CA VAL A 98 -11.79 17.97 13.78
C VAL A 98 -11.96 19.48 13.77
N GLU A 99 -11.07 20.21 13.10
CA GLU A 99 -11.10 21.65 12.95
C GLU A 99 -11.73 22.13 11.64
N ALA A 100 -12.27 21.21 10.84
CA ALA A 100 -12.89 21.51 9.56
C ALA A 100 -14.08 22.46 9.72
N LEU A 101 -13.94 23.68 9.25
CA LEU A 101 -15.00 24.68 9.15
C LEU A 101 -15.44 24.77 7.69
N ALA A 102 -16.56 24.09 7.38
CA ALA A 102 -17.24 24.13 6.08
C ALA A 102 -16.39 23.73 4.86
N LEU A 103 -15.49 24.59 4.40
CA LEU A 103 -14.64 24.37 3.21
C LEU A 103 -13.15 24.55 3.49
N GLU A 104 -12.77 24.91 4.72
CA GLU A 104 -11.37 25.01 5.12
C GLU A 104 -10.95 23.68 5.76
N LEU A 105 -10.04 22.96 5.10
CA LEU A 105 -9.44 21.73 5.59
C LEU A 105 -7.95 21.97 5.87
N PRO A 106 -7.56 22.30 7.10
CA PRO A 106 -6.16 22.39 7.47
C PRO A 106 -5.44 21.07 7.17
N GLU A 107 -4.19 21.17 6.70
CA GLU A 107 -3.34 19.98 6.51
C GLU A 107 -2.64 19.62 7.82
N LEU A 108 -2.71 18.36 8.19
CA LEU A 108 -1.87 17.79 9.23
C LEU A 108 -1.07 16.61 8.69
N ARG A 109 0.08 16.34 9.29
CA ARG A 109 0.94 15.21 8.92
C ARG A 109 0.95 14.19 10.02
N ALA A 110 0.34 13.05 9.75
CA ALA A 110 0.25 11.95 10.67
C ALA A 110 1.28 10.86 10.34
N THR A 111 1.72 10.13 11.37
CA THR A 111 2.51 8.93 11.19
C THR A 111 1.65 7.72 11.56
N VAL A 112 1.40 6.85 10.59
CA VAL A 112 0.74 5.57 10.77
C VAL A 112 1.79 4.49 10.89
N SER A 113 1.70 3.66 11.92
CA SER A 113 2.61 2.54 12.14
C SER A 113 1.89 1.21 11.93
N HIS A 114 2.59 0.24 11.35
CA HIS A 114 2.07 -1.10 11.09
C HIS A 114 3.08 -2.15 11.54
N ALA A 115 2.65 -3.08 12.36
CA ALA A 115 3.41 -4.27 12.73
C ALA A 115 2.75 -5.50 12.10
N SER A 116 3.51 -6.30 11.35
CA SER A 116 2.99 -7.46 10.63
C SER A 116 3.86 -8.70 10.77
N LEU A 117 3.21 -9.85 10.66
CA LEU A 117 3.81 -11.14 10.38
C LEU A 117 3.45 -11.54 8.95
N GLU A 118 4.46 -11.95 8.17
CA GLU A 118 4.33 -12.29 6.78
C GLU A 118 4.91 -13.67 6.55
N GLY A 119 4.14 -14.52 5.87
CA GLY A 119 4.54 -15.86 5.47
C GLY A 119 4.61 -15.98 3.95
N ALA A 120 5.61 -16.71 3.46
CA ALA A 120 5.70 -17.05 2.05
C ALA A 120 6.06 -18.53 1.85
N VAL A 121 5.49 -19.14 0.82
CA VAL A 121 5.73 -20.54 0.46
C VAL A 121 6.00 -20.64 -1.03
N GLY A 122 7.15 -21.20 -1.40
CA GLY A 122 7.49 -21.47 -2.80
C GLY A 122 6.73 -22.67 -3.34
N LEU A 123 5.92 -22.46 -4.37
CA LEU A 123 5.11 -23.53 -4.98
C LEU A 123 5.75 -24.13 -6.20
N PHE A 124 6.45 -23.33 -6.97
CA PHE A 124 7.03 -23.76 -8.25
C PHE A 124 8.39 -23.10 -8.47
N ASP A 125 9.36 -23.89 -8.94
CA ASP A 125 10.76 -23.48 -9.08
C ASP A 125 11.03 -22.71 -10.38
N GLY A 126 10.08 -22.73 -11.30
CA GLY A 126 10.19 -22.10 -12.61
C GLY A 126 11.05 -22.91 -13.60
N PHE A 127 11.19 -22.36 -14.78
CA PHE A 127 11.96 -22.96 -15.87
C PHE A 127 13.39 -22.41 -15.92
N ARG A 128 14.30 -23.22 -16.46
CA ARG A 128 15.66 -22.79 -16.79
C ARG A 128 15.80 -22.65 -18.30
N TRP A 129 16.33 -21.51 -18.76
CA TRP A 129 16.64 -21.29 -20.16
C TRP A 129 18.12 -21.60 -20.48
N ALA A 130 19.00 -21.38 -19.50
CA ALA A 130 20.42 -21.68 -19.60
C ALA A 130 20.97 -21.99 -18.19
N PRO A 131 22.18 -22.54 -18.09
CA PRO A 131 22.78 -22.89 -16.80
C PRO A 131 22.77 -21.76 -15.75
N GLN A 132 22.91 -20.50 -16.22
CA GLN A 132 22.96 -19.30 -15.36
C GLN A 132 21.61 -18.57 -15.24
N TYR A 133 20.60 -18.89 -16.08
CA TYR A 133 19.30 -18.24 -16.15
C TYR A 133 18.18 -19.21 -15.77
N GLY A 134 17.69 -19.07 -14.55
CA GLY A 134 16.62 -19.92 -14.02
C GLY A 134 15.55 -19.12 -13.29
N GLY A 135 14.51 -19.84 -12.83
CA GLY A 135 13.42 -19.25 -12.04
C GLY A 135 12.38 -18.51 -12.86
N PHE A 136 12.39 -18.64 -14.18
CA PHE A 136 11.35 -18.05 -15.03
C PHE A 136 10.00 -18.70 -14.75
N LEU A 137 8.99 -17.84 -14.46
CA LEU A 137 7.65 -18.24 -14.00
C LEU A 137 7.66 -19.05 -12.69
N SER A 138 8.71 -18.93 -11.85
CA SER A 138 8.64 -19.46 -10.50
C SER A 138 7.55 -18.75 -9.70
N LEU A 139 6.91 -19.48 -8.77
CA LEU A 139 5.73 -19.00 -8.07
C LEU A 139 5.85 -19.20 -6.57
N ASP A 140 5.60 -18.13 -5.81
CA ASP A 140 5.40 -18.17 -4.36
C ASP A 140 3.99 -17.69 -4.03
N LEU A 141 3.39 -18.26 -2.98
CA LEU A 141 2.24 -17.68 -2.29
C LEU A 141 2.74 -16.86 -1.11
N VAL A 142 2.05 -15.74 -0.86
CA VAL A 142 2.34 -14.86 0.26
C VAL A 142 1.06 -14.59 1.06
N ALA A 143 1.20 -14.53 2.38
CA ALA A 143 0.12 -14.16 3.29
C ALA A 143 0.66 -13.28 4.39
N SER A 144 -0.15 -12.38 4.93
CA SER A 144 0.22 -11.48 6.01
C SER A 144 -0.93 -11.24 6.96
N VAL A 145 -0.60 -10.99 8.22
CA VAL A 145 -1.51 -10.46 9.24
C VAL A 145 -0.80 -9.37 10.02
N GLY A 146 -1.52 -8.37 10.49
CA GLY A 146 -0.88 -7.28 11.19
C GLY A 146 -1.84 -6.38 11.95
N VAL A 147 -1.27 -5.42 12.65
CA VAL A 147 -1.97 -4.39 13.43
C VAL A 147 -1.44 -3.03 13.03
N LEU A 148 -2.35 -2.14 12.69
CA LEU A 148 -2.08 -0.73 12.42
C LEU A 148 -2.35 0.07 13.68
N ARG A 149 -1.39 0.87 14.08
CA ARG A 149 -1.56 1.89 15.12
C ARG A 149 -1.80 3.23 14.47
N LEU A 150 -2.96 3.79 14.77
CA LEU A 150 -3.42 5.04 14.20
C LEU A 150 -3.21 6.19 15.20
N PRO A 151 -2.84 7.40 14.72
CA PRO A 151 -2.54 8.53 15.57
C PRO A 151 -3.84 9.16 16.14
N GLN A 152 -4.22 8.78 17.35
CA GLN A 152 -5.45 9.28 18.02
C GLN A 152 -5.47 10.80 18.16
N ALA A 153 -4.31 11.44 18.33
CA ALA A 153 -4.19 12.90 18.39
C ALA A 153 -4.70 13.64 17.12
N HIS A 154 -4.85 12.90 16.01
CA HIS A 154 -5.30 13.42 14.73
C HIS A 154 -6.71 12.92 14.35
N GLY A 155 -7.52 12.58 15.34
CA GLY A 155 -8.92 12.20 15.14
C GLY A 155 -9.16 10.76 14.71
N PHE A 156 -8.14 9.89 14.70
CA PHE A 156 -8.36 8.46 14.51
C PHE A 156 -8.84 7.79 15.81
N GLU A 157 -9.76 6.88 15.70
CA GLU A 157 -10.22 6.05 16.82
C GLU A 157 -9.68 4.62 16.67
N GLY A 158 -8.92 4.19 17.70
CA GLY A 158 -8.48 2.81 17.87
C GLY A 158 -7.34 2.36 16.97
N ASP A 159 -7.08 1.05 17.02
CA ASP A 159 -6.14 0.32 16.18
C ASP A 159 -6.94 -0.50 15.15
N ALA A 160 -6.37 -0.74 13.98
CA ALA A 160 -6.99 -1.56 12.95
C ALA A 160 -6.17 -2.82 12.69
N TYR A 161 -6.85 -3.93 12.37
CA TYR A 161 -6.20 -5.17 11.95
C TYR A 161 -6.05 -5.19 10.44
N SER A 162 -5.05 -5.92 9.96
CA SER A 162 -4.85 -6.16 8.54
C SER A 162 -4.64 -7.64 8.27
N ALA A 163 -5.15 -8.11 7.13
CA ALA A 163 -4.86 -9.43 6.59
C ALA A 163 -4.61 -9.31 5.09
N GLY A 164 -3.64 -10.05 4.58
CA GLY A 164 -3.28 -10.02 3.16
C GLY A 164 -3.01 -11.40 2.61
N VAL A 165 -3.31 -11.55 1.32
CA VAL A 165 -3.01 -12.77 0.56
C VAL A 165 -2.64 -12.39 -0.87
N GLY A 166 -1.68 -13.12 -1.45
CA GLY A 166 -1.23 -12.84 -2.79
C GLY A 166 -0.27 -13.87 -3.36
N ALA A 167 0.27 -13.53 -4.50
CA ALA A 167 1.24 -14.36 -5.20
C ALA A 167 2.40 -13.53 -5.73
N ARG A 168 3.56 -14.14 -5.81
CA ARG A 168 4.78 -13.57 -6.37
C ARG A 168 5.29 -14.47 -7.49
N LEU A 169 5.47 -13.87 -8.67
CA LEU A 169 5.99 -14.50 -9.87
C LEU A 169 7.44 -14.10 -10.07
N GLY A 170 8.34 -15.06 -10.18
CA GLY A 170 9.73 -14.83 -10.56
C GLY A 170 9.87 -14.73 -12.07
N LEU A 171 10.52 -13.70 -12.54
CA LEU A 171 10.90 -13.53 -13.93
C LEU A 171 12.35 -13.98 -14.14
N LEU A 172 13.18 -13.75 -13.13
CA LEU A 172 14.57 -14.11 -13.14
C LEU A 172 15.03 -14.43 -11.71
N ARG A 173 15.62 -15.61 -11.51
CA ARG A 173 16.23 -15.93 -10.22
C ARG A 173 17.63 -15.37 -10.17
N GLU A 174 17.96 -14.78 -9.06
CA GLU A 174 19.29 -14.30 -8.79
C GLU A 174 20.34 -15.41 -8.89
N SER A 175 21.43 -15.11 -9.56
CA SER A 175 22.63 -15.94 -9.64
C SER A 175 23.87 -15.06 -9.48
N PHE A 176 25.08 -15.62 -9.59
CA PHE A 176 26.32 -14.86 -9.39
C PHE A 176 26.40 -13.61 -10.26
N ASP A 177 26.03 -13.68 -11.53
CA ASP A 177 26.14 -12.56 -12.49
C ASP A 177 24.82 -11.85 -12.77
N VAL A 178 23.68 -12.41 -12.30
CA VAL A 178 22.35 -11.99 -12.72
C VAL A 178 21.53 -11.52 -11.51
N PRO A 179 20.91 -10.34 -11.57
CA PRO A 179 20.00 -9.90 -10.52
C PRO A 179 18.71 -10.73 -10.51
N GLY A 180 18.08 -10.86 -9.36
CA GLY A 180 16.74 -11.38 -9.24
C GLY A 180 15.72 -10.37 -9.73
N VAL A 181 14.68 -10.85 -10.41
CA VAL A 181 13.55 -10.01 -10.85
C VAL A 181 12.24 -10.76 -10.57
N SER A 182 11.30 -10.06 -9.94
CA SER A 182 9.98 -10.62 -9.67
C SER A 182 8.88 -9.58 -9.73
N VAL A 183 7.65 -10.06 -9.91
CA VAL A 183 6.43 -9.27 -9.83
C VAL A 183 5.50 -9.94 -8.82
N SER A 184 4.87 -9.17 -7.96
CA SER A 184 3.89 -9.69 -7.02
C SER A 184 2.56 -8.94 -7.11
N VAL A 185 1.49 -9.64 -6.74
CA VAL A 185 0.15 -9.08 -6.57
C VAL A 185 -0.37 -9.55 -5.21
N VAL A 186 -0.73 -8.59 -4.35
CA VAL A 186 -1.24 -8.89 -3.01
C VAL A 186 -2.49 -8.06 -2.75
N ARG A 187 -3.54 -8.73 -2.30
CA ARG A 187 -4.76 -8.09 -1.79
C ARG A 187 -4.70 -8.03 -0.28
N ARG A 188 -4.92 -6.84 0.29
CA ARG A 188 -4.97 -6.61 1.73
C ARG A 188 -6.33 -6.08 2.13
N PHE A 189 -6.85 -6.62 3.21
CA PHE A 189 -8.09 -6.20 3.87
C PHE A 189 -7.72 -5.55 5.19
N LEU A 190 -8.32 -4.42 5.47
CA LEU A 190 -8.05 -3.63 6.65
C LEU A 190 -9.34 -3.53 7.46
N GLY A 191 -9.22 -3.58 8.78
CA GLY A 191 -10.35 -3.44 9.67
C GLY A 191 -10.97 -2.04 9.59
N ASP A 192 -12.12 -1.93 10.22
CA ASP A 192 -12.86 -0.67 10.34
C ASP A 192 -12.00 0.41 11.02
N VAL A 193 -12.00 1.59 10.42
CA VAL A 193 -11.27 2.77 10.90
C VAL A 193 -12.21 3.96 10.92
N ARG A 194 -12.12 4.75 11.98
CA ARG A 194 -12.86 5.99 12.12
C ARG A 194 -11.89 7.17 12.20
N LEU A 195 -12.19 8.22 11.44
CA LEU A 195 -11.47 9.49 11.42
C LEU A 195 -12.45 10.64 11.64
N GLY A 196 -12.07 11.62 12.45
CA GLY A 196 -12.88 12.79 12.80
C GLY A 196 -13.32 12.79 14.26
N ALA A 197 -14.18 13.71 14.65
CA ALA A 197 -14.67 13.83 16.02
C ALA A 197 -16.20 13.87 16.06
N ALA A 198 -16.78 13.40 17.15
CA ALA A 198 -18.20 13.58 17.45
C ALA A 198 -18.54 15.07 17.40
N ARG A 199 -19.60 15.47 16.69
CA ARG A 199 -20.05 16.83 16.40
C ARG A 199 -19.32 17.58 15.28
N ALA A 200 -18.32 16.97 14.66
CA ALA A 200 -17.66 17.44 13.44
C ALA A 200 -18.01 16.48 12.29
N ILE A 201 -17.19 16.50 11.23
CA ILE A 201 -17.29 15.53 10.17
C ILE A 201 -16.60 14.23 10.61
N THR A 202 -17.30 13.11 10.52
CA THR A 202 -16.74 11.80 10.82
C THR A 202 -16.75 10.93 9.57
N VAL A 203 -15.65 10.24 9.32
CA VAL A 203 -15.50 9.29 8.23
C VAL A 203 -15.16 7.93 8.81
N ARG A 204 -16.04 6.96 8.59
CA ARG A 204 -15.81 5.56 8.92
C ARG A 204 -15.54 4.80 7.64
N LEU A 205 -14.48 4.01 7.59
CA LEU A 205 -14.06 3.32 6.38
C LEU A 205 -13.59 1.90 6.67
N GLU A 206 -13.91 0.99 5.75
CA GLU A 206 -13.39 -0.38 5.69
C GLU A 206 -12.54 -0.51 4.43
N PRO A 207 -11.27 -0.10 4.48
CA PRO A 207 -10.45 -0.02 3.28
C PRO A 207 -9.87 -1.37 2.89
N ALA A 208 -9.66 -1.54 1.59
CA ALA A 208 -8.90 -2.64 1.03
C ALA A 208 -7.89 -2.11 0.02
N ALA A 209 -6.72 -2.73 -0.05
CA ALA A 209 -5.66 -2.36 -0.96
C ALA A 209 -5.26 -3.55 -1.84
N THR A 210 -5.18 -3.35 -3.14
CA THR A 210 -4.54 -4.29 -4.08
C THR A 210 -3.22 -3.68 -4.51
N SER A 211 -2.14 -4.39 -4.26
CA SER A 211 -0.78 -3.93 -4.53
C SER A 211 -0.15 -4.76 -5.63
N VAL A 212 0.42 -4.12 -6.63
CA VAL A 212 1.29 -4.75 -7.62
C VAL A 212 2.69 -4.20 -7.41
N ARG A 213 3.70 -5.07 -7.31
CA ARG A 213 5.10 -4.69 -7.11
C ARG A 213 5.98 -5.37 -8.15
N ALA A 214 6.86 -4.61 -8.77
CA ALA A 214 7.97 -5.12 -9.56
C ALA A 214 9.27 -4.84 -8.81
N LEU A 215 10.07 -5.87 -8.61
CA LEU A 215 11.29 -5.84 -7.80
C LEU A 215 12.48 -6.30 -8.63
N VAL A 216 13.59 -5.61 -8.46
CA VAL A 216 14.91 -6.04 -8.92
C VAL A 216 15.88 -5.97 -7.75
N GLY A 217 16.77 -6.93 -7.63
CA GLY A 217 17.76 -6.91 -6.54
C GLY A 217 18.89 -7.88 -6.75
N LYS A 218 19.93 -7.65 -5.97
CA LYS A 218 21.17 -8.41 -6.01
C LYS A 218 21.71 -8.58 -4.60
N GLU A 219 22.10 -9.81 -4.27
CA GLU A 219 22.80 -10.12 -3.04
C GLU A 219 24.31 -10.16 -3.31
N PHE A 220 25.05 -9.36 -2.58
CA PHE A 220 26.50 -9.32 -2.55
C PHE A 220 27.00 -10.01 -1.27
N SER A 221 28.30 -10.28 -1.19
CA SER A 221 28.88 -10.95 -0.02
C SER A 221 28.62 -10.22 1.31
N ALA A 222 28.51 -8.89 1.28
CA ALA A 222 28.34 -8.06 2.47
C ALA A 222 26.88 -7.65 2.72
N ALA A 223 26.06 -7.45 1.68
CA ALA A 223 24.71 -6.94 1.77
C ALA A 223 23.92 -7.27 0.51
N GLY A 224 22.61 -7.42 0.65
CA GLY A 224 21.67 -7.45 -0.47
C GLY A 224 21.10 -6.04 -0.72
N ILE A 225 20.86 -5.71 -1.96
CA ILE A 225 20.19 -4.47 -2.38
C ILE A 225 18.96 -4.84 -3.18
N VAL A 226 17.84 -4.20 -2.91
CA VAL A 226 16.61 -4.35 -3.66
C VAL A 226 16.07 -2.98 -4.03
N ALA A 227 15.54 -2.84 -5.24
CA ALA A 227 14.79 -1.68 -5.68
C ALA A 227 13.47 -2.14 -6.29
N GLY A 228 12.42 -1.35 -6.12
CA GLY A 228 11.11 -1.69 -6.61
C GLY A 228 10.27 -0.49 -6.99
N ALA A 229 9.38 -0.76 -7.94
CA ALA A 229 8.28 0.13 -8.28
C ALA A 229 6.96 -0.60 -8.03
N GLY A 230 5.94 0.14 -7.66
CA GLY A 230 4.65 -0.45 -7.36
C GLY A 230 3.49 0.44 -7.74
N TRP A 231 2.34 -0.20 -7.80
CA TRP A 231 1.06 0.42 -8.02
C TRP A 231 0.07 -0.16 -7.00
N ASP A 232 -0.59 0.73 -6.28
CA ASP A 232 -1.61 0.38 -5.29
C ASP A 232 -2.96 0.90 -5.76
N ARG A 233 -3.96 0.05 -5.66
CA ARG A 233 -5.37 0.38 -5.85
C ARG A 233 -6.10 0.25 -4.53
N TYR A 234 -6.68 1.34 -4.08
CA TYR A 234 -7.48 1.40 -2.86
C TYR A 234 -8.96 1.37 -3.20
N SER A 235 -9.75 0.70 -2.37
CA SER A 235 -11.21 0.60 -2.47
C SER A 235 -11.78 0.31 -1.10
N GLY A 236 -13.08 0.41 -0.92
CA GLY A 236 -13.72 0.06 0.35
C GLY A 236 -15.06 0.75 0.53
N THR A 237 -15.76 0.40 1.60
CA THR A 237 -16.99 1.07 2.01
C THR A 237 -16.65 2.27 2.88
N VAL A 238 -17.40 3.36 2.72
CA VAL A 238 -17.27 4.58 3.50
C VAL A 238 -18.62 5.03 4.03
N THR A 239 -18.65 5.38 5.30
CA THR A 239 -19.78 6.07 5.93
C THR A 239 -19.30 7.47 6.32
N ILE A 240 -19.95 8.50 5.78
CA ILE A 240 -19.67 9.90 6.10
C ILE A 240 -20.82 10.40 6.96
N GLU A 241 -20.49 10.98 8.12
CA GLU A 241 -21.44 11.57 9.06
C GLU A 241 -21.16 13.06 9.17
N GLY A 242 -22.20 13.86 8.98
CA GLY A 242 -22.14 15.31 9.14
C GLY A 242 -22.38 15.77 10.57
N PRO A 243 -22.10 17.04 10.87
CA PRO A 243 -22.30 17.63 12.21
C PRO A 243 -23.79 17.58 12.61
N GLU A 244 -24.03 17.33 13.89
CA GLU A 244 -25.37 17.39 14.48
C GLU A 244 -25.96 18.79 14.39
N SER A 245 -26.95 19.00 13.58
CA SER A 245 -27.75 20.24 13.53
C SER A 245 -29.18 19.95 14.03
N GLY A 246 -29.39 19.82 15.33
CA GLY A 246 -30.70 19.79 15.99
C GLY A 246 -31.71 18.70 15.57
N ARG A 247 -31.42 17.92 14.58
CA ARG A 247 -32.12 16.72 14.07
C ARG A 247 -31.06 15.68 13.80
N GLN A 248 -31.40 14.41 13.87
CA GLN A 248 -30.53 13.24 13.76
C GLN A 248 -29.32 13.44 12.82
N PRO A 249 -28.10 12.99 13.22
CA PRO A 249 -26.94 13.09 12.37
C PRO A 249 -27.25 12.43 11.02
N ARG A 250 -27.02 13.16 9.95
CA ARG A 250 -27.17 12.60 8.61
C ARG A 250 -25.93 11.79 8.31
N SER A 251 -26.08 10.49 8.25
CA SER A 251 -25.03 9.58 7.80
C SER A 251 -25.36 9.06 6.40
N VAL A 252 -24.34 8.96 5.56
CA VAL A 252 -24.44 8.41 4.21
C VAL A 252 -23.40 7.32 4.07
N THR A 253 -23.83 6.09 3.77
CA THR A 253 -22.94 4.96 3.51
C THR A 253 -22.89 4.69 2.01
N LEU A 254 -21.68 4.61 1.45
CA LEU A 254 -21.44 4.45 0.02
C LEU A 254 -20.26 3.49 -0.20
N ASP A 255 -20.23 2.85 -1.37
CA ASP A 255 -19.02 2.25 -1.87
C ASP A 255 -18.07 3.35 -2.34
N GLY A 256 -16.92 3.44 -1.71
CA GLY A 256 -15.87 4.39 -2.08
C GLY A 256 -15.33 4.07 -3.48
N PRO A 257 -15.33 5.03 -4.40
CA PRO A 257 -14.78 4.80 -5.73
C PRO A 257 -13.31 4.44 -5.62
N PRO A 258 -12.82 3.46 -6.43
CA PRO A 258 -11.43 3.06 -6.38
C PRO A 258 -10.50 4.16 -6.88
N PHE A 259 -9.33 4.28 -6.28
CA PHE A 259 -8.29 5.20 -6.70
C PHE A 259 -6.91 4.56 -6.58
N ASP A 260 -5.96 5.07 -7.35
CA ASP A 260 -4.67 4.45 -7.59
C ASP A 260 -3.51 5.35 -7.12
N ARG A 261 -2.40 4.72 -6.69
CA ARG A 261 -1.15 5.42 -6.36
C ARG A 261 0.05 4.65 -6.91
N LEU A 262 1.03 5.38 -7.37
CA LEU A 262 2.35 4.85 -7.71
C LEU A 262 3.28 4.96 -6.50
N LEU A 263 4.17 4.00 -6.36
CA LEU A 263 5.21 4.06 -5.34
C LEU A 263 6.56 3.56 -5.88
N LEU A 264 7.62 4.06 -5.27
CA LEU A 264 8.99 3.64 -5.48
C LEU A 264 9.61 3.31 -4.12
N HIS A 265 10.44 2.28 -4.06
CA HIS A 265 11.16 1.95 -2.86
C HIS A 265 12.50 1.31 -3.15
N MET A 266 13.39 1.38 -2.17
CA MET A 266 14.66 0.68 -2.16
C MET A 266 14.91 0.11 -0.78
N GLY A 267 15.73 -0.93 -0.72
CA GLY A 267 16.08 -1.58 0.54
C GLY A 267 17.48 -2.17 0.53
N ILE A 268 17.98 -2.34 1.72
CA ILE A 268 19.23 -3.04 2.00
C ILE A 268 18.96 -4.18 2.96
N SER A 269 19.64 -5.29 2.77
CA SER A 269 19.53 -6.45 3.66
C SER A 269 20.88 -7.05 3.99
N ARG A 270 20.92 -7.77 5.09
CA ARG A 270 22.07 -8.60 5.45
C ARG A 270 21.59 -9.97 5.91
N THR A 271 22.24 -10.98 5.36
CA THR A 271 21.93 -12.39 5.65
C THR A 271 22.97 -13.00 6.58
N TRP A 272 22.52 -13.65 7.64
CA TRP A 272 23.32 -14.47 8.54
C TRP A 272 22.71 -15.87 8.59
N GLN A 273 23.28 -16.81 7.88
CA GLN A 273 22.76 -18.17 7.74
C GLN A 273 21.30 -18.17 7.21
N VAL A 274 20.33 -18.39 8.10
CA VAL A 274 18.89 -18.42 7.77
C VAL A 274 18.16 -17.13 8.13
N LEU A 275 18.84 -16.23 8.84
CA LEU A 275 18.26 -14.97 9.32
C LEU A 275 18.65 -13.84 8.39
N VAL A 276 17.66 -13.06 7.97
CA VAL A 276 17.84 -11.86 7.17
C VAL A 276 17.26 -10.67 7.92
N VAL A 277 18.06 -9.62 8.09
CA VAL A 277 17.59 -8.30 8.52
C VAL A 277 17.53 -7.42 7.30
N ALA A 278 16.41 -6.75 7.08
CA ALA A 278 16.26 -5.82 5.97
C ALA A 278 15.62 -4.50 6.43
N GLY A 279 16.11 -3.40 5.84
CA GLY A 279 15.53 -2.07 5.95
C GLY A 279 15.12 -1.58 4.57
N GLU A 280 13.96 -0.96 4.47
CA GLU A 280 13.44 -0.41 3.23
C GLU A 280 12.94 1.01 3.47
N ILE A 281 13.11 1.86 2.47
CA ILE A 281 12.56 3.21 2.43
C ILE A 281 11.89 3.43 1.08
N GLY A 282 10.89 4.29 1.05
CA GLY A 282 10.21 4.59 -0.21
C GLY A 282 9.34 5.81 -0.14
N TRP A 283 8.80 6.12 -1.29
CA TRP A 283 7.92 7.24 -1.53
C TRP A 283 6.73 6.77 -2.36
N ALA A 284 5.56 7.27 -2.03
CA ALA A 284 4.33 7.07 -2.78
C ALA A 284 3.83 8.43 -3.29
N ALA A 285 3.41 8.47 -4.55
CA ALA A 285 2.83 9.65 -5.16
C ALA A 285 1.59 10.11 -4.39
N GLY A 286 1.28 11.38 -4.44
CA GLY A 286 -0.02 11.90 -4.05
C GLY A 286 -1.14 11.35 -4.93
N PHE A 287 -2.34 11.79 -4.67
CA PHE A 287 -3.50 11.49 -5.51
C PHE A 287 -4.05 12.76 -6.12
N ASP A 288 -4.63 12.65 -7.33
CA ASP A 288 -5.15 13.79 -8.07
C ASP A 288 -6.54 14.21 -7.57
N GLY A 289 -6.76 15.51 -7.52
CA GLY A 289 -8.09 16.11 -7.55
C GLY A 289 -8.78 16.31 -6.21
N LEU A 290 -8.69 17.54 -5.70
CA LEU A 290 -9.74 18.04 -4.81
C LEU A 290 -11.06 18.13 -5.60
N PRO A 291 -12.20 17.74 -5.00
CA PRO A 291 -13.51 17.86 -5.63
C PRO A 291 -13.89 19.31 -5.89
N ASP A 292 -13.34 20.23 -5.11
CA ASP A 292 -13.57 21.66 -5.18
C ASP A 292 -12.26 22.41 -4.88
N PRO A 293 -11.79 23.32 -5.75
CA PRO A 293 -10.60 24.12 -5.51
C PRO A 293 -10.73 25.08 -4.31
N SER A 294 -11.94 25.28 -3.78
CA SER A 294 -12.18 26.04 -2.56
C SER A 294 -11.84 25.27 -1.28
N VAL A 295 -11.64 23.94 -1.36
CA VAL A 295 -11.24 23.09 -0.24
C VAL A 295 -9.73 23.22 -0.04
N GLN A 296 -9.29 24.21 0.69
CA GLN A 296 -7.88 24.51 0.97
C GLN A 296 -7.68 24.66 2.49
N PRO A 297 -6.44 24.51 3.05
CA PRO A 297 -5.15 24.35 2.37
C PRO A 297 -4.66 22.90 2.15
N PHE A 298 -5.46 21.86 2.36
CA PHE A 298 -5.03 20.48 2.19
C PHE A 298 -4.58 20.18 0.74
N ASP A 299 -3.36 19.68 0.57
CA ASP A 299 -2.81 19.28 -0.73
C ASP A 299 -2.79 17.75 -0.90
N PRO A 300 -3.75 17.16 -1.62
CA PRO A 300 -3.78 15.73 -1.89
C PRO A 300 -2.64 15.25 -2.81
N SER A 301 -2.03 16.15 -3.60
CA SER A 301 -0.91 15.82 -4.49
C SER A 301 0.40 15.64 -3.73
N ALA A 302 0.45 16.04 -2.46
CA ALA A 302 1.60 15.82 -1.61
C ALA A 302 1.88 14.32 -1.45
N GLY A 303 3.10 13.90 -1.80
CA GLY A 303 3.53 12.53 -1.66
C GLY A 303 3.68 12.10 -0.20
N SER A 304 3.70 10.80 0.01
CA SER A 304 3.93 10.18 1.32
C SER A 304 5.25 9.44 1.34
N VAL A 305 5.95 9.46 2.47
CA VAL A 305 7.19 8.69 2.65
C VAL A 305 6.94 7.57 3.64
N PHE A 306 7.63 6.44 3.44
CA PHE A 306 7.58 5.33 4.36
C PHE A 306 8.95 4.70 4.59
N GLY A 307 9.07 3.99 5.70
CA GLY A 307 10.22 3.17 6.00
C GLY A 307 9.80 1.91 6.74
N SER A 308 10.54 0.82 6.55
CA SER A 308 10.30 -0.43 7.25
C SER A 308 11.59 -1.09 7.70
N LEU A 309 11.47 -1.83 8.80
CA LEU A 309 12.49 -2.76 9.30
C LEU A 309 11.86 -4.14 9.40
N SER A 310 12.59 -5.15 8.99
CA SER A 310 12.10 -6.52 8.99
C SER A 310 13.17 -7.53 9.40
N LEU A 311 12.69 -8.60 10.00
CA LEU A 311 13.46 -9.78 10.37
C LEU A 311 12.80 -10.98 9.67
N ARG A 312 13.54 -11.70 8.83
CA ARG A 312 13.06 -12.84 8.06
C ARG A 312 13.90 -14.09 8.37
N ILE A 313 13.21 -15.21 8.50
CA ILE A 313 13.82 -16.54 8.57
C ILE A 313 13.36 -17.30 7.32
N THR A 314 14.32 -17.96 6.65
CA THR A 314 14.05 -18.77 5.45
C THR A 314 14.54 -20.20 5.67
N ARG A 315 13.66 -21.17 5.39
CA ARG A 315 13.96 -22.61 5.50
C ARG A 315 13.78 -23.31 4.16
#